data_e78c829b80a5e2edcff7f5258754f60d
#
_entry.id   e78c829b80a5e2edcff7f5258754f60d
#
_cell.length_a   1.000
_cell.length_b   1.000
_cell.length_c   1.000
_cell.angle_alpha   90.00
_cell.angle_beta   90.00
_cell.angle_gamma   90.00
#
_symmetry.space_group_name_H-M   'P 1'
#
loop_
_entity.id
_entity.type
_entity.pdbx_description
1 polymer ?
#
loop_
_entity_poly.entity_id
_entity_poly.type
_entity_poly.pdbx_seq_one_letter_code
_entity_poly.pdbx_strand_id
1 'polypeptide(L)'
;VYSYALDLMKMGYTVYIPDLLGSGERRLGVYDDIQKSDCDELNFALISLGMSLQGIIVYELMCLVDYIEKEDSVKKLGVVGFSGGGFSGLWLGILDKRVKYVASSCYFHSFKDTLLFTNKCGCNFIPKLWNRVDMGDMAALVAPRPLYIEVGTEDSLNGDRGLIGVREQVDRAKKVYKMFDEDVEYKECEGHHQWFGSCYDWINKL
;
A
#
# COMPACT_ATOMS: atom_id res chain seq x y z
N VAL A 1 -5.35 -17.60 4.58
CA VAL A 1 -5.96 -16.58 3.70
C VAL A 1 -6.57 -15.52 4.61
N TYR A 2 -6.13 -14.26 4.46
CA TYR A 2 -6.64 -13.16 5.25
C TYR A 2 -7.98 -12.71 4.69
N SER A 3 -8.98 -12.58 5.55
CA SER A 3 -10.36 -12.22 5.16
C SER A 3 -10.73 -10.79 5.59
N TYR A 4 -9.75 -9.88 5.63
CA TYR A 4 -9.97 -8.51 6.13
C TYR A 4 -11.07 -7.74 5.39
N ALA A 5 -11.29 -8.07 4.11
CA ALA A 5 -12.42 -7.54 3.38
C ALA A 5 -13.77 -7.96 3.98
N LEU A 6 -13.90 -9.24 4.41
CA LEU A 6 -15.10 -9.72 5.08
C LEU A 6 -15.30 -9.07 6.44
N ASP A 7 -14.21 -8.77 7.15
CA ASP A 7 -14.29 -8.09 8.44
C ASP A 7 -14.78 -6.65 8.26
N LEU A 8 -14.27 -5.93 7.27
CA LEU A 8 -14.76 -4.59 6.90
C LEU A 8 -16.25 -4.62 6.50
N MET A 9 -16.67 -5.64 5.73
CA MET A 9 -18.10 -5.81 5.38
C MET A 9 -18.97 -6.04 6.63
N LYS A 10 -18.52 -6.85 7.59
CA LYS A 10 -19.22 -7.03 8.87
C LYS A 10 -19.31 -5.75 9.71
N MET A 11 -18.35 -4.84 9.52
CA MET A 11 -18.37 -3.50 10.13
C MET A 11 -19.30 -2.52 9.41
N GLY A 12 -19.95 -2.93 8.32
CA GLY A 12 -20.93 -2.13 7.58
C GLY A 12 -20.35 -1.36 6.38
N TYR A 13 -19.12 -1.62 5.99
CA TYR A 13 -18.53 -0.99 4.80
C TYR A 13 -18.91 -1.72 3.51
N THR A 14 -19.14 -0.99 2.44
CA THR A 14 -19.10 -1.53 1.09
C THR A 14 -17.63 -1.68 0.68
N VAL A 15 -17.22 -2.89 0.27
CA VAL A 15 -15.81 -3.20 0.00
C VAL A 15 -15.65 -3.62 -1.45
N TYR A 16 -14.77 -2.94 -2.18
CA TYR A 16 -14.33 -3.30 -3.52
C TYR A 16 -12.97 -3.97 -3.45
N ILE A 17 -12.84 -5.13 -4.07
CA ILE A 17 -11.63 -5.98 -4.02
C ILE A 17 -11.21 -6.29 -5.46
N PRO A 18 -10.45 -5.42 -6.12
CA PRO A 18 -10.01 -5.67 -7.49
C PRO A 18 -8.85 -6.66 -7.52
N ASP A 19 -8.86 -7.56 -8.49
CA ASP A 19 -7.64 -8.27 -8.89
C ASP A 19 -6.70 -7.29 -9.57
N LEU A 20 -5.50 -7.14 -9.04
CA LEU A 20 -4.48 -6.28 -9.64
C LEU A 20 -3.88 -6.95 -10.90
N LEU A 21 -3.44 -6.16 -11.85
CA LEU A 21 -2.80 -6.67 -13.07
C LEU A 21 -1.61 -7.59 -12.72
N GLY A 22 -1.60 -8.76 -13.31
CA GLY A 22 -0.62 -9.82 -13.03
C GLY A 22 -1.00 -10.75 -11.87
N SER A 23 -2.18 -10.58 -11.26
CA SER A 23 -2.66 -11.41 -10.15
C SER A 23 -4.09 -11.91 -10.40
N GLY A 24 -4.48 -12.97 -9.70
CA GLY A 24 -5.82 -13.53 -9.77
C GLY A 24 -6.27 -13.88 -11.19
N GLU A 25 -7.45 -13.43 -11.58
CA GLU A 25 -8.00 -13.64 -12.94
C GLU A 25 -7.28 -12.82 -14.03
N ARG A 26 -6.45 -11.86 -13.61
CA ARG A 26 -5.74 -10.92 -14.51
C ARG A 26 -4.28 -11.29 -14.74
N ARG A 27 -3.94 -12.56 -14.55
CA ARG A 27 -2.62 -13.11 -14.84
C ARG A 27 -2.45 -13.32 -16.35
N LEU A 28 -1.19 -13.26 -16.80
CA LEU A 28 -0.81 -13.60 -18.18
C LEU A 28 -0.79 -15.11 -18.43
N GLY A 29 -0.84 -15.93 -17.37
CA GLY A 29 -0.75 -17.38 -17.48
C GLY A 29 0.68 -17.87 -17.77
N VAL A 30 1.70 -17.08 -17.43
CA VAL A 30 3.10 -17.49 -17.57
C VAL A 30 3.45 -18.66 -16.65
N TYR A 31 2.78 -18.75 -15.51
CA TYR A 31 2.95 -19.83 -14.54
C TYR A 31 1.66 -20.65 -14.41
N ASP A 32 1.79 -21.97 -14.31
CA ASP A 32 0.66 -22.86 -14.01
C ASP A 32 0.18 -22.73 -12.56
N ASP A 33 1.08 -22.29 -11.66
CA ASP A 33 0.76 -22.09 -10.26
C ASP A 33 -0.06 -20.81 -10.06
N ILE A 34 -1.33 -20.98 -9.68
CA ILE A 34 -2.28 -19.88 -9.45
C ILE A 34 -1.87 -18.94 -8.32
N GLN A 35 -0.96 -19.34 -7.44
CA GLN A 35 -0.48 -18.53 -6.33
C GLN A 35 0.66 -17.57 -6.74
N LYS A 36 1.29 -17.82 -7.88
CA LYS A 36 2.31 -16.93 -8.43
C LYS A 36 1.67 -15.76 -9.19
N SER A 37 2.25 -14.60 -9.05
CA SER A 37 1.91 -13.43 -9.88
C SER A 37 2.88 -13.30 -11.04
N ASP A 38 2.45 -12.65 -12.12
CA ASP A 38 3.30 -12.32 -13.26
C ASP A 38 3.96 -10.94 -13.10
N CYS A 39 4.16 -10.49 -11.84
CA CYS A 39 4.67 -9.15 -11.53
C CYS A 39 6.04 -8.87 -12.14
N ASP A 40 6.94 -9.85 -12.11
CA ASP A 40 8.32 -9.65 -12.58
C ASP A 40 8.34 -9.50 -14.09
N GLU A 41 7.69 -10.39 -14.82
CA GLU A 41 7.62 -10.38 -16.28
C GLU A 41 6.96 -9.11 -16.80
N LEU A 42 5.83 -8.73 -16.23
CA LEU A 42 5.12 -7.51 -16.57
C LEU A 42 5.98 -6.27 -16.29
N ASN A 43 6.59 -6.20 -15.11
CA ASN A 43 7.37 -5.01 -14.75
C ASN A 43 8.63 -4.88 -15.61
N PHE A 44 9.35 -5.97 -15.93
CA PHE A 44 10.50 -5.94 -16.83
C PHE A 44 10.12 -5.46 -18.23
N ALA A 45 9.00 -5.93 -18.77
CA ALA A 45 8.50 -5.45 -20.05
C ALA A 45 8.15 -3.95 -19.99
N LEU A 46 7.47 -3.50 -18.95
CA LEU A 46 7.03 -2.11 -18.78
C LEU A 46 8.21 -1.16 -18.54
N ILE A 47 9.23 -1.56 -17.78
CA ILE A 47 10.45 -0.75 -17.58
C ILE A 47 11.14 -0.45 -18.92
N SER A 48 11.17 -1.41 -19.85
CA SER A 48 11.76 -1.19 -21.18
C SER A 48 11.01 -0.14 -22.01
N LEU A 49 9.73 0.11 -21.67
CA LEU A 49 8.90 1.16 -22.25
C LEU A 49 8.94 2.48 -21.43
N GLY A 50 9.74 2.56 -20.39
CA GLY A 50 9.80 3.71 -19.48
C GLY A 50 8.62 3.80 -18.51
N MET A 51 7.89 2.70 -18.33
CA MET A 51 6.72 2.56 -17.46
C MET A 51 7.07 1.70 -16.23
N SER A 52 6.10 1.49 -15.35
CA SER A 52 6.18 0.52 -14.25
C SER A 52 4.84 -0.18 -14.06
N LEU A 53 4.87 -1.43 -13.60
CA LEU A 53 3.66 -2.16 -13.28
C LEU A 53 2.85 -1.44 -12.19
N GLN A 54 3.52 -0.90 -11.18
CA GLN A 54 2.85 -0.13 -10.12
C GLN A 54 2.11 1.09 -10.66
N GLY A 55 2.68 1.78 -11.66
CA GLY A 55 2.02 2.92 -12.32
C GLY A 55 0.72 2.51 -13.02
N ILE A 56 0.70 1.37 -13.71
CA ILE A 56 -0.51 0.82 -14.35
C ILE A 56 -1.54 0.44 -13.28
N ILE A 57 -1.13 -0.30 -12.25
CA ILE A 57 -2.02 -0.71 -11.15
C ILE A 57 -2.71 0.50 -10.52
N VAL A 58 -1.96 1.55 -10.21
CA VAL A 58 -2.55 2.74 -9.57
C VAL A 58 -3.49 3.49 -10.51
N TYR A 59 -3.15 3.59 -11.79
CA TYR A 59 -4.06 4.16 -12.78
C TYR A 59 -5.39 3.39 -12.86
N GLU A 60 -5.34 2.06 -12.86
CA GLU A 60 -6.56 1.22 -12.87
C GLU A 60 -7.37 1.37 -11.57
N LEU A 61 -6.69 1.50 -10.41
CA LEU A 61 -7.36 1.79 -9.15
C LEU A 61 -8.05 3.17 -9.17
N MET A 62 -7.47 4.18 -9.82
CA MET A 62 -8.11 5.47 -10.03
C MET A 62 -9.34 5.35 -10.96
N CYS A 63 -9.27 4.52 -12.00
CA CYS A 63 -10.43 4.20 -12.84
C CYS A 63 -11.55 3.48 -12.05
N LEU A 64 -11.17 2.60 -11.11
CA LEU A 64 -12.14 1.98 -10.19
C LEU A 64 -12.80 3.03 -9.29
N VAL A 65 -12.05 4.01 -8.78
CA VAL A 65 -12.62 5.15 -8.03
C VAL A 65 -13.61 5.95 -8.89
N ASP A 66 -13.29 6.18 -10.17
CA ASP A 66 -14.21 6.83 -11.11
C ASP A 66 -15.52 6.05 -11.31
N TYR A 67 -15.43 4.72 -11.35
CA TYR A 67 -16.60 3.84 -11.43
C TYR A 67 -17.43 3.91 -10.15
N ILE A 68 -16.80 3.75 -9.00
CA ILE A 68 -17.47 3.77 -7.69
C ILE A 68 -18.26 5.09 -7.49
N GLU A 69 -17.66 6.22 -7.84
CA GLU A 69 -18.34 7.51 -7.71
C GLU A 69 -19.58 7.67 -8.61
N LYS A 70 -19.64 6.95 -9.73
CA LYS A 70 -20.80 7.01 -10.66
C LYS A 70 -21.93 6.08 -10.25
N GLU A 71 -21.60 4.93 -9.69
CA GLU A 71 -22.59 3.88 -9.40
C GLU A 71 -23.17 4.00 -7.98
N ASP A 72 -22.40 4.50 -7.03
CA ASP A 72 -22.77 4.53 -5.62
C ASP A 72 -22.83 5.95 -5.05
N SER A 73 -23.77 6.18 -4.14
CA SER A 73 -23.81 7.38 -3.30
C SER A 73 -22.71 7.30 -2.21
N VAL A 74 -21.47 7.40 -2.60
CA VAL A 74 -20.31 7.27 -1.71
C VAL A 74 -20.22 8.46 -0.76
N LYS A 75 -20.32 8.21 0.53
CA LYS A 75 -20.14 9.24 1.57
C LYS A 75 -18.68 9.52 1.85
N LYS A 76 -17.88 8.45 1.95
CA LYS A 76 -16.46 8.52 2.28
C LYS A 76 -15.74 7.31 1.69
N LEU A 77 -14.71 7.55 0.90
CA LEU A 77 -13.87 6.51 0.31
C LEU A 77 -12.55 6.42 1.07
N GLY A 78 -12.18 5.22 1.47
CA GLY A 78 -10.87 4.92 2.05
C GLY A 78 -10.21 3.76 1.34
N VAL A 79 -8.92 3.60 1.54
CA VAL A 79 -8.16 2.46 1.04
C VAL A 79 -7.45 1.73 2.19
N VAL A 80 -7.57 0.42 2.16
CA VAL A 80 -6.94 -0.48 3.12
C VAL A 80 -6.17 -1.55 2.34
N GLY A 81 -4.92 -1.76 2.65
CA GLY A 81 -4.12 -2.74 1.93
C GLY A 81 -3.07 -3.42 2.81
N PHE A 82 -2.83 -4.69 2.50
CA PHE A 82 -1.80 -5.50 3.13
C PHE A 82 -0.67 -5.77 2.14
N SER A 83 0.58 -5.68 2.58
CA SER A 83 1.77 -6.00 1.78
C SER A 83 1.77 -5.20 0.45
N GLY A 84 1.88 -5.84 -0.71
CA GLY A 84 1.77 -5.17 -2.01
C GLY A 84 0.50 -4.33 -2.17
N GLY A 85 -0.63 -4.77 -1.58
CA GLY A 85 -1.86 -3.98 -1.51
C GLY A 85 -1.70 -2.71 -0.67
N GLY A 86 -0.91 -2.74 0.40
CA GLY A 86 -0.56 -1.56 1.19
C GLY A 86 0.24 -0.54 0.38
N PHE A 87 1.16 -1.01 -0.45
CA PHE A 87 1.92 -0.16 -1.39
C PHE A 87 1.03 0.50 -2.43
N SER A 88 0.20 -0.30 -3.10
CA SER A 88 -0.74 0.21 -4.11
C SER A 88 -1.75 1.17 -3.50
N GLY A 89 -2.25 0.86 -2.29
CA GLY A 89 -3.17 1.71 -1.54
C GLY A 89 -2.54 3.05 -1.13
N LEU A 90 -1.28 3.04 -0.70
CA LEU A 90 -0.54 4.27 -0.38
C LEU A 90 -0.41 5.15 -1.64
N TRP A 91 -0.02 4.58 -2.78
CA TRP A 91 0.05 5.30 -4.05
C TRP A 91 -1.30 5.86 -4.48
N LEU A 92 -2.38 5.07 -4.38
CA LEU A 92 -3.73 5.55 -4.68
C LEU A 92 -4.08 6.75 -3.79
N GLY A 93 -3.81 6.64 -2.48
CA GLY A 93 -4.03 7.75 -1.54
C GLY A 93 -3.23 9.01 -1.87
N ILE A 94 -1.99 8.88 -2.38
CA ILE A 94 -1.16 10.01 -2.80
C ILE A 94 -1.74 10.70 -4.04
N LEU A 95 -2.10 9.93 -5.06
CA LEU A 95 -2.43 10.44 -6.39
C LEU A 95 -3.92 10.81 -6.54
N ASP A 96 -4.80 10.21 -5.73
CA ASP A 96 -6.23 10.49 -5.77
C ASP A 96 -6.74 11.10 -4.44
N LYS A 97 -7.08 12.37 -4.47
CA LYS A 97 -7.58 13.13 -3.30
C LYS A 97 -8.99 12.75 -2.87
N ARG A 98 -9.72 11.95 -3.69
CA ARG A 98 -11.02 11.40 -3.32
C ARG A 98 -10.90 10.34 -2.24
N VAL A 99 -9.75 9.68 -2.17
CA VAL A 99 -9.40 8.79 -1.04
C VAL A 99 -9.19 9.62 0.21
N LYS A 100 -10.05 9.45 1.20
CA LYS A 100 -10.09 10.27 2.43
C LYS A 100 -9.22 9.74 3.56
N TYR A 101 -8.87 8.47 3.55
CA TYR A 101 -7.93 7.87 4.51
C TYR A 101 -7.21 6.66 3.88
N VAL A 102 -6.04 6.37 4.40
CA VAL A 102 -5.21 5.26 3.95
C VAL A 102 -4.79 4.42 5.14
N ALA A 103 -4.97 3.09 5.06
CA ALA A 103 -4.40 2.14 6.00
C ALA A 103 -3.47 1.17 5.24
N SER A 104 -2.18 1.20 5.58
CA SER A 104 -1.14 0.34 5.01
C SER A 104 -0.62 -0.62 6.06
N SER A 105 -0.80 -1.92 5.81
CA SER A 105 -0.35 -3.01 6.68
C SER A 105 0.84 -3.72 6.05
N CYS A 106 1.91 -3.88 6.82
CA CYS A 106 3.13 -4.61 6.47
C CYS A 106 3.78 -4.19 5.14
N TYR A 107 3.66 -2.91 4.80
CA TYR A 107 4.38 -2.29 3.69
C TYR A 107 4.77 -0.87 4.05
N PHE A 108 5.67 -0.73 5.02
CA PHE A 108 6.25 0.57 5.36
C PHE A 108 7.69 0.36 5.84
N HIS A 109 8.64 0.79 5.03
CA HIS A 109 10.05 0.52 5.25
C HIS A 109 10.91 1.49 4.42
N SER A 110 12.20 1.63 4.73
CA SER A 110 13.12 2.35 3.86
C SER A 110 13.40 1.56 2.58
N PHE A 111 13.37 2.20 1.44
CA PHE A 111 13.76 1.58 0.17
C PHE A 111 15.20 1.09 0.19
N LYS A 112 16.10 1.83 0.85
CA LYS A 112 17.49 1.44 1.01
C LYS A 112 17.62 0.10 1.74
N ASP A 113 16.86 -0.09 2.82
CA ASP A 113 16.96 -1.29 3.63
C ASP A 113 16.30 -2.51 2.99
N THR A 114 15.38 -2.29 2.03
CA THR A 114 14.56 -3.36 1.46
C THR A 114 14.88 -3.69 0.02
N LEU A 115 14.84 -2.73 -0.90
CA LEU A 115 15.01 -3.02 -2.33
C LEU A 115 16.38 -3.58 -2.67
N LEU A 116 17.41 -3.29 -1.85
CA LEU A 116 18.76 -3.83 -2.03
C LEU A 116 18.97 -5.16 -1.32
N PHE A 117 18.31 -5.41 -0.20
CA PHE A 117 18.65 -6.49 0.72
C PHE A 117 17.58 -7.56 0.86
N THR A 118 16.36 -7.31 0.37
CA THR A 118 15.28 -8.29 0.41
C THR A 118 14.81 -8.63 -0.99
N ASN A 119 14.36 -9.87 -1.17
CA ASN A 119 13.78 -10.30 -2.44
C ASN A 119 12.36 -9.71 -2.59
N LYS A 120 12.24 -8.62 -3.34
CA LYS A 120 10.95 -7.98 -3.67
C LYS A 120 10.56 -8.29 -5.11
N CYS A 121 9.26 -8.47 -5.37
CA CYS A 121 8.77 -8.64 -6.73
C CYS A 121 8.94 -7.36 -7.57
N GLY A 122 8.97 -7.53 -8.88
CA GLY A 122 9.26 -6.47 -9.85
C GLY A 122 8.41 -5.21 -9.71
N CYS A 123 7.14 -5.34 -9.28
CA CYS A 123 6.25 -4.19 -9.11
C CYS A 123 6.75 -3.13 -8.09
N ASN A 124 7.70 -3.49 -7.23
CA ASN A 124 8.34 -2.55 -6.31
C ASN A 124 9.37 -1.64 -6.99
N PHE A 125 9.83 -1.99 -8.19
CA PHE A 125 10.90 -1.26 -8.86
C PHE A 125 10.31 -0.24 -9.84
N ILE A 126 10.19 1.00 -9.38
CA ILE A 126 9.72 2.13 -10.18
C ILE A 126 10.92 2.94 -10.65
N PRO A 127 11.13 3.14 -11.97
CA PRO A 127 12.29 3.85 -12.47
C PRO A 127 12.45 5.24 -11.88
N LYS A 128 13.65 5.56 -11.38
CA LYS A 128 14.04 6.86 -10.82
C LYS A 128 13.33 7.29 -9.53
N LEU A 129 12.38 6.51 -9.00
CA LEU A 129 11.66 6.87 -7.79
C LEU A 129 12.60 7.04 -6.61
N TRP A 130 13.43 6.06 -6.36
CA TRP A 130 14.34 6.03 -5.23
C TRP A 130 15.39 7.15 -5.19
N ASN A 131 15.71 7.72 -6.35
CA ASN A 131 16.58 8.90 -6.44
C ASN A 131 15.90 10.19 -5.96
N ARG A 132 14.61 10.16 -5.71
CA ARG A 132 13.78 11.33 -5.42
C ARG A 132 13.17 11.30 -4.02
N VAL A 133 12.66 10.15 -3.62
CA VAL A 133 11.87 9.98 -2.40
C VAL A 133 12.17 8.63 -1.76
N ASP A 134 11.96 8.55 -0.43
CA ASP A 134 11.83 7.31 0.30
C ASP A 134 10.40 7.18 0.84
N MET A 135 10.06 6.10 1.51
CA MET A 135 8.70 5.78 1.95
C MET A 135 8.10 6.86 2.84
N GLY A 136 8.89 7.44 3.74
CA GLY A 136 8.43 8.53 4.61
C GLY A 136 8.06 9.79 3.84
N ASP A 137 8.77 10.12 2.75
CA ASP A 137 8.44 11.25 1.89
C ASP A 137 7.13 10.97 1.13
N MET A 138 6.93 9.73 0.67
CA MET A 138 5.69 9.32 0.02
C MET A 138 4.50 9.42 0.99
N ALA A 139 4.63 8.86 2.19
CA ALA A 139 3.59 8.94 3.22
C ALA A 139 3.21 10.38 3.55
N ALA A 140 4.19 11.28 3.59
CA ALA A 140 3.97 12.71 3.82
C ALA A 140 3.06 13.37 2.76
N LEU A 141 3.00 12.83 1.53
CA LEU A 141 2.10 13.34 0.47
C LEU A 141 0.62 13.00 0.70
N VAL A 142 0.31 12.12 1.63
CA VAL A 142 -1.08 11.84 2.04
C VAL A 142 -1.61 12.95 2.94
N ALA A 143 -0.75 13.65 3.69
CA ALA A 143 -1.15 14.71 4.60
C ALA A 143 -2.05 15.78 3.94
N PRO A 144 -3.00 16.36 4.68
CA PRO A 144 -3.35 16.13 6.08
C PRO A 144 -4.36 14.99 6.29
N ARG A 145 -4.63 14.17 5.27
CA ARG A 145 -5.60 13.07 5.35
C ARG A 145 -5.11 11.97 6.30
N PRO A 146 -6.01 11.33 7.07
CA PRO A 146 -5.65 10.29 8.01
C PRO A 146 -4.85 9.15 7.35
N LEU A 147 -3.73 8.79 7.97
CA LEU A 147 -2.85 7.70 7.55
C LEU A 147 -2.58 6.76 8.73
N TYR A 148 -2.87 5.49 8.52
CA TYR A 148 -2.57 4.41 9.45
C TYR A 148 -1.49 3.50 8.88
N ILE A 149 -0.49 3.19 9.69
CA ILE A 149 0.60 2.30 9.35
C ILE A 149 0.72 1.22 10.42
N GLU A 150 0.65 -0.05 10.04
CA GLU A 150 0.98 -1.16 10.94
C GLU A 150 2.06 -2.03 10.35
N VAL A 151 2.96 -2.54 11.19
CA VAL A 151 4.05 -3.42 10.79
C VAL A 151 4.23 -4.55 11.81
N GLY A 152 4.66 -5.72 11.35
CA GLY A 152 5.07 -6.81 12.22
C GLY A 152 6.47 -6.56 12.80
N THR A 153 6.65 -6.78 14.10
CA THR A 153 7.95 -6.58 14.77
C THR A 153 9.04 -7.53 14.25
N GLU A 154 8.63 -8.71 13.77
CA GLU A 154 9.50 -9.77 13.23
C GLU A 154 9.35 -9.93 11.71
N ASP A 155 8.75 -8.95 11.04
CA ASP A 155 8.59 -9.00 9.59
C ASP A 155 9.95 -8.81 8.89
N SER A 156 10.43 -9.86 8.22
CA SER A 156 11.68 -9.82 7.46
C SER A 156 11.66 -8.79 6.32
N LEU A 157 10.48 -8.38 5.88
CA LEU A 157 10.32 -7.35 4.86
C LEU A 157 10.49 -5.93 5.39
N ASN A 158 10.69 -5.73 6.70
CA ASN A 158 11.08 -4.43 7.25
C ASN A 158 12.51 -4.01 6.81
N GLY A 159 13.27 -4.95 6.24
CA GLY A 159 14.57 -4.70 5.67
C GLY A 159 15.73 -5.02 6.62
N ASP A 160 16.95 -4.70 6.17
CA ASP A 160 18.21 -5.07 6.85
C ASP A 160 18.30 -4.53 8.29
N ARG A 161 17.83 -3.29 8.51
CA ARG A 161 17.82 -2.68 9.85
C ARG A 161 16.51 -2.88 10.64
N GLY A 162 15.57 -3.67 10.09
CA GLY A 162 14.29 -3.97 10.73
C GLY A 162 13.51 -2.70 11.09
N LEU A 163 12.92 -2.67 12.30
CA LEU A 163 12.11 -1.54 12.78
C LEU A 163 12.84 -0.20 12.85
N ILE A 164 14.18 -0.18 12.92
CA ILE A 164 14.94 1.08 12.93
C ILE A 164 14.67 1.85 11.63
N GLY A 165 14.78 1.18 10.47
CA GLY A 165 14.48 1.77 9.18
C GLY A 165 13.03 2.21 9.04
N VAL A 166 12.10 1.40 9.55
CA VAL A 166 10.66 1.73 9.56
C VAL A 166 10.38 2.99 10.37
N ARG A 167 10.86 3.07 11.62
CA ARG A 167 10.64 4.22 12.51
C ARG A 167 11.19 5.52 11.93
N GLU A 168 12.38 5.47 11.30
CA GLU A 168 12.96 6.63 10.62
C GLU A 168 12.03 7.18 9.51
N GLN A 169 11.38 6.29 8.74
CA GLN A 169 10.44 6.68 7.71
C GLN A 169 9.12 7.23 8.29
N VAL A 170 8.62 6.62 9.36
CA VAL A 170 7.44 7.12 10.10
C VAL A 170 7.71 8.50 10.66
N ASP A 171 8.84 8.72 11.31
CA ASP A 171 9.23 10.01 11.87
C ASP A 171 9.35 11.10 10.79
N ARG A 172 9.81 10.74 9.60
CA ARG A 172 9.86 11.63 8.44
C ARG A 172 8.46 12.07 8.03
N ALA A 173 7.52 11.15 7.89
CA ALA A 173 6.13 11.47 7.58
C ALA A 173 5.48 12.33 8.67
N LYS A 174 5.66 11.96 9.95
CA LYS A 174 5.12 12.70 11.11
C LYS A 174 5.57 14.16 11.16
N LYS A 175 6.81 14.47 10.75
CA LYS A 175 7.28 15.87 10.69
C LYS A 175 6.42 16.74 9.76
N VAL A 176 5.97 16.19 8.64
CA VAL A 176 5.09 16.90 7.70
C VAL A 176 3.67 16.99 8.24
N TYR A 177 3.13 15.89 8.80
CA TYR A 177 1.80 15.88 9.40
C TYR A 177 1.63 16.93 10.50
N LYS A 178 2.64 17.10 11.36
CA LYS A 178 2.66 18.16 12.40
C LYS A 178 2.54 19.58 11.86
N MET A 179 2.89 19.84 10.60
CA MET A 179 2.68 21.15 9.98
C MET A 179 1.20 21.48 9.74
N PHE A 180 0.34 20.46 9.84
CA PHE A 180 -1.11 20.56 9.68
C PHE A 180 -1.87 20.28 10.98
N ASP A 181 -1.17 20.24 12.13
CA ASP A 181 -1.72 19.83 13.44
C ASP A 181 -2.34 18.42 13.43
N GLU A 182 -1.79 17.54 12.59
CA GLU A 182 -2.22 16.15 12.40
C GLU A 182 -1.08 15.18 12.76
N ASP A 183 -1.38 13.89 12.90
CA ASP A 183 -0.37 12.86 13.12
C ASP A 183 -0.62 11.62 12.23
N VAL A 184 0.42 10.82 12.09
CA VAL A 184 0.36 9.49 11.48
C VAL A 184 0.11 8.47 12.59
N GLU A 185 -0.96 7.72 12.48
CA GLU A 185 -1.19 6.59 13.38
C GLU A 185 -0.25 5.45 13.01
N TYR A 186 0.63 5.06 13.93
CA TYR A 186 1.62 4.03 13.71
C TYR A 186 1.57 2.97 14.80
N LYS A 187 1.53 1.70 14.39
CA LYS A 187 1.49 0.57 15.30
C LYS A 187 2.47 -0.53 14.92
N GLU A 188 3.26 -0.95 15.90
CA GLU A 188 4.08 -2.15 15.84
C GLU A 188 3.29 -3.30 16.47
N CYS A 189 3.08 -4.36 15.71
CA CYS A 189 2.34 -5.54 16.13
C CYS A 189 3.31 -6.71 16.29
N GLU A 190 3.20 -7.44 17.39
CA GLU A 190 4.03 -8.63 17.60
C GLU A 190 3.73 -9.70 16.56
N GLY A 191 4.74 -10.10 15.80
CA GLY A 191 4.63 -11.15 14.77
C GLY A 191 5.37 -10.82 13.47
N HIS A 192 5.21 -11.76 12.51
CA HIS A 192 5.87 -11.75 11.20
C HIS A 192 5.06 -10.98 10.15
N HIS A 193 5.29 -11.30 8.88
CA HIS A 193 4.57 -10.71 7.74
C HIS A 193 3.13 -11.21 7.66
N GLN A 194 2.21 -10.55 8.35
CA GLN A 194 0.81 -10.95 8.43
C GLN A 194 -0.12 -9.75 8.59
N TRP A 195 -1.40 -9.96 8.27
CA TRP A 195 -2.44 -8.99 8.57
C TRP A 195 -2.77 -9.01 10.06
N PHE A 196 -2.73 -7.87 10.72
CA PHE A 196 -3.05 -7.74 12.14
C PHE A 196 -4.44 -7.19 12.41
N GLY A 197 -4.99 -6.38 11.51
CA GLY A 197 -6.31 -5.77 11.66
C GLY A 197 -6.35 -4.70 12.74
N SER A 198 -5.21 -4.20 13.17
CA SER A 198 -5.15 -3.20 14.25
C SER A 198 -5.71 -1.84 13.82
N CYS A 199 -5.97 -1.65 12.52
CA CYS A 199 -6.58 -0.44 11.97
C CYS A 199 -8.10 -0.37 12.11
N TYR A 200 -8.80 -1.46 12.47
CA TYR A 200 -10.26 -1.48 12.45
C TYR A 200 -10.90 -0.44 13.38
N ASP A 201 -10.43 -0.37 14.64
CA ASP A 201 -10.95 0.62 15.59
C ASP A 201 -10.65 2.05 15.17
N TRP A 202 -9.54 2.26 14.47
CA TRP A 202 -9.19 3.57 13.94
C TRP A 202 -10.10 3.95 12.76
N ILE A 203 -10.35 3.02 11.83
CA ILE A 203 -11.26 3.26 10.70
C ILE A 203 -12.67 3.62 11.19
N ASN A 204 -13.17 2.95 12.24
CA ASN A 204 -14.49 3.20 12.80
C ASN A 204 -14.65 4.59 13.43
N LYS A 205 -13.55 5.26 13.78
CA LYS A 205 -13.57 6.61 14.38
C LYS A 205 -13.52 7.72 13.35
N LEU A 206 -13.25 7.39 12.09
CA LEU A 206 -13.17 8.35 10.97
C LEU A 206 -14.55 8.68 10.42
#